data_05a04d6d895e5acbd391be4888154e72
#
_entry.id   05a04d6d895e5acbd391be4888154e72
#
_cell.length_a   1.000
_cell.length_b   1.000
_cell.length_c   1.000
_cell.angle_alpha   90.00
_cell.angle_beta   90.00
_cell.angle_gamma   90.00
#
_symmetry.space_group_name_H-M   'P 1'
#
loop_
_entity.id
_entity.type
_entity.pdbx_description
1 polymer ?
#
loop_
_entity_poly.entity_id
_entity_poly.type
_entity_poly.pdbx_seq_one_letter_code
_entity_poly.pdbx_strand_id
1 'polypeptide(L)'
;MARFEELKIRLRGGNAAFGEDGEVAAVEIKRVLTVATEKIERMVREATGPYAVPNSLSTKWDTVRDINGNSIGVIELTLRNESEDDNG
;
A
#
# COMPACT_ATOMS: atom_id res chain seq x y z
N MET A 1 2.56 18.48 -6.10
CA MET A 1 2.12 17.88 -4.85
C MET A 1 1.14 16.75 -5.14
N ALA A 2 1.25 15.64 -4.44
CA ALA A 2 0.35 14.53 -4.67
C ALA A 2 -0.77 14.54 -3.64
N ARG A 3 -1.98 14.28 -4.09
CA ARG A 3 -3.15 14.21 -3.26
C ARG A 3 -3.63 12.77 -3.17
N PHE A 4 -3.94 12.32 -1.97
CA PHE A 4 -4.47 10.98 -1.76
C PHE A 4 -5.86 10.84 -2.39
N GLU A 5 -6.03 9.80 -3.20
CA GLU A 5 -7.32 9.48 -3.82
C GLU A 5 -7.88 8.18 -3.27
N GLU A 6 -7.10 7.11 -3.28
CA GLU A 6 -7.61 5.81 -2.87
C GLU A 6 -6.50 4.89 -2.40
N LEU A 7 -6.81 4.07 -1.41
CA LEU A 7 -5.93 3.00 -0.96
C LEU A 7 -6.74 1.72 -0.87
N LYS A 8 -6.25 0.68 -1.52
CA LYS A 8 -6.83 -0.66 -1.43
C LYS A 8 -5.78 -1.61 -0.92
N ILE A 9 -6.13 -2.40 0.07
CA ILE A 9 -5.29 -3.47 0.58
C ILE A 9 -6.11 -4.76 0.54
N ARG A 10 -5.60 -5.76 -0.17
CA ARG A 10 -6.23 -7.08 -0.22
C ARG A 10 -5.29 -8.09 0.40
N LEU A 11 -5.79 -8.85 1.34
CA LEU A 11 -5.04 -9.91 1.99
C LEU A 11 -5.81 -11.21 1.92
N ARG A 12 -5.08 -12.30 1.72
CA ARG A 12 -5.65 -13.65 1.75
C ARG A 12 -4.98 -14.42 2.86
N GLY A 13 -5.79 -15.01 3.72
CA GLY A 13 -5.32 -15.93 4.75
C GLY A 13 -5.33 -17.36 4.24
N GLY A 14 -5.32 -18.30 5.17
CA GLY A 14 -5.44 -19.72 4.85
C GLY A 14 -4.13 -20.45 4.70
N ASN A 15 -2.99 -19.77 4.86
CA ASN A 15 -1.71 -20.47 4.87
C ASN A 15 -1.20 -20.62 6.30
N ALA A 16 -0.06 -21.31 6.47
CA ALA A 16 0.46 -21.66 7.78
C ALA A 16 0.80 -20.45 8.66
N ALA A 17 1.13 -19.31 8.07
CA ALA A 17 1.50 -18.12 8.84
C ALA A 17 0.32 -17.56 9.65
N PHE A 18 -0.90 -17.81 9.21
CA PHE A 18 -2.10 -17.33 9.90
C PHE A 18 -2.65 -18.33 10.91
N GLY A 19 -2.12 -19.56 10.92
CA GLY A 19 -2.57 -20.60 11.82
C GLY A 19 -4.03 -21.01 11.58
N GLU A 20 -4.57 -21.76 12.52
CA GLU A 20 -5.96 -22.22 12.46
C GLU A 20 -6.85 -21.42 13.41
N ASP A 21 -6.24 -20.64 14.30
CA ASP A 21 -6.91 -19.89 15.34
C ASP A 21 -6.99 -18.42 14.95
N GLY A 22 -8.16 -17.83 15.15
CA GLY A 22 -8.37 -16.42 14.86
C GLY A 22 -7.44 -15.47 15.62
N GLU A 23 -7.02 -15.85 16.84
CA GLU A 23 -6.09 -15.02 17.60
C GLU A 23 -4.69 -14.99 16.97
N VAL A 24 -4.24 -16.15 16.48
CA VAL A 24 -2.97 -16.25 15.77
C VAL A 24 -3.04 -15.46 14.47
N ALA A 25 -4.16 -15.58 13.76
CA ALA A 25 -4.38 -14.82 12.53
C ALA A 25 -4.33 -13.31 12.79
N ALA A 26 -4.93 -12.85 13.91
CA ALA A 26 -4.93 -11.43 14.26
C ALA A 26 -3.52 -10.89 14.47
N VAL A 27 -2.65 -11.67 15.12
CA VAL A 27 -1.25 -11.27 15.33
C VAL A 27 -0.51 -11.13 14.00
N GLU A 28 -0.70 -12.07 13.10
CA GLU A 28 -0.05 -12.02 11.79
C GLU A 28 -0.60 -10.88 10.94
N ILE A 29 -1.91 -10.65 10.97
CA ILE A 29 -2.53 -9.53 10.26
C ILE A 29 -1.93 -8.20 10.75
N LYS A 30 -1.79 -8.04 12.05
CA LYS A 30 -1.21 -6.84 12.62
C LYS A 30 0.23 -6.62 12.14
N ARG A 31 1.03 -7.69 12.14
CA ARG A 31 2.42 -7.62 11.65
C ARG A 31 2.45 -7.22 10.17
N VAL A 32 1.62 -7.87 9.37
CA VAL A 32 1.54 -7.60 7.93
C VAL A 32 1.12 -6.16 7.66
N LEU A 33 0.12 -5.66 8.39
CA LEU A 33 -0.34 -4.29 8.21
C LEU A 33 0.71 -3.27 8.64
N THR A 34 1.52 -3.59 9.64
CA THR A 34 2.62 -2.71 10.06
C THR A 34 3.65 -2.58 8.94
N VAL A 35 4.03 -3.70 8.33
CA VAL A 35 4.95 -3.69 7.18
C VAL A 35 4.32 -2.96 5.99
N ALA A 36 3.02 -3.18 5.76
CA ALA A 36 2.31 -2.51 4.66
C ALA A 36 2.31 -0.99 4.85
N THR A 37 2.16 -0.52 6.07
CA THR A 37 2.19 0.91 6.36
C THR A 37 3.52 1.55 5.96
N GLU A 38 4.63 0.86 6.26
CA GLU A 38 5.95 1.34 5.87
C GLU A 38 6.12 1.39 4.35
N LYS A 39 5.60 0.38 3.67
CA LYS A 39 5.63 0.34 2.20
C LYS A 39 4.81 1.48 1.61
N ILE A 40 3.65 1.76 2.17
CA ILE A 40 2.79 2.86 1.71
C ILE A 40 3.51 4.20 1.82
N GLU A 41 4.20 4.44 2.93
CA GLU A 41 4.99 5.65 3.11
C GLU A 41 6.01 5.82 1.98
N ARG A 42 6.73 4.75 1.67
CA ARG A 42 7.71 4.77 0.60
C ARG A 42 7.05 5.01 -0.76
N MET A 43 5.90 4.36 -1.01
CA MET A 43 5.16 4.53 -2.26
C MET A 43 4.73 5.99 -2.46
N VAL A 44 4.29 6.65 -1.39
CA VAL A 44 3.91 8.06 -1.46
C VAL A 44 5.13 8.92 -1.82
N ARG A 45 6.27 8.68 -1.19
CA ARG A 45 7.49 9.44 -1.50
C ARG A 45 7.91 9.27 -2.96
N GLU A 46 7.85 8.06 -3.47
CA GLU A 46 8.21 7.78 -4.86
C GLU A 46 7.23 8.41 -5.83
N ALA A 47 5.96 8.46 -5.48
CA ALA A 47 4.94 9.01 -6.36
C ALA A 47 4.98 10.53 -6.43
N THR A 48 5.64 11.20 -5.48
CA THR A 48 5.72 12.67 -5.47
C THR A 48 6.98 13.19 -6.14
N GLY A 49 7.59 12.41 -7.03
CA GLY A 49 8.81 12.79 -7.73
C GLY A 49 8.58 13.97 -8.67
N PRO A 50 9.69 14.62 -9.10
CA PRO A 50 9.61 15.83 -9.90
C PRO A 50 9.08 15.64 -11.31
N TYR A 51 8.98 14.41 -11.77
CA TYR A 51 8.53 14.11 -13.14
C TYR A 51 7.06 13.70 -13.21
N ALA A 52 6.32 13.89 -12.12
CA ALA A 52 4.90 13.56 -12.10
C ALA A 52 4.13 14.47 -13.04
N VAL A 53 3.24 13.88 -13.83
CA VAL A 53 2.42 14.64 -14.78
C VAL A 53 1.33 15.37 -13.99
N PRO A 54 1.22 16.70 -14.10
CA PRO A 54 0.20 17.47 -13.38
C PRO A 54 -1.22 17.01 -13.71
N ASN A 55 -2.06 16.97 -12.68
CA ASN A 55 -3.48 16.62 -12.80
C ASN A 55 -3.75 15.21 -13.33
N SER A 56 -2.78 14.33 -13.23
CA SER A 56 -2.95 12.94 -13.61
C SER A 56 -3.09 12.05 -12.37
N LEU A 57 -3.67 10.88 -12.57
CA LEU A 57 -3.71 9.85 -11.54
C LEU A 57 -2.50 8.94 -11.68
N SER A 58 -1.89 8.62 -10.56
CA SER A 58 -0.80 7.65 -10.52
C SER A 58 -1.19 6.54 -9.58
N THR A 59 -1.12 5.30 -10.06
CA THR A 59 -1.42 4.14 -9.24
C THR A 59 -0.14 3.32 -9.06
N LYS A 60 0.17 3.01 -7.81
CA LYS A 60 1.32 2.20 -7.45
C LYS A 60 0.85 0.93 -6.78
N TRP A 61 1.55 -0.16 -7.03
CA TRP A 61 1.26 -1.46 -6.42
C TRP A 61 2.48 -1.99 -5.70
N ASP A 62 2.25 -2.73 -4.64
CA ASP A 62 3.30 -3.49 -3.98
C ASP A 62 2.68 -4.78 -3.44
N THR A 63 3.50 -5.79 -3.32
CA THR A 63 3.09 -7.09 -2.82
C THR A 63 3.21 -7.13 -1.31
N VAL A 64 2.24 -7.77 -0.66
CA VAL A 64 2.28 -8.04 0.78
C VAL A 64 2.67 -9.50 0.98
N ARG A 65 3.64 -9.76 1.86
CA ARG A 65 4.11 -11.11 2.14
C ARG A 65 3.91 -11.48 3.59
N ASP A 66 3.66 -12.77 3.83
CA ASP A 66 3.57 -13.28 5.20
C ASP A 66 4.98 -13.50 5.78
N ILE A 67 5.02 -13.97 7.03
CA ILE A 67 6.29 -14.21 7.73
C ILE A 67 7.15 -15.27 7.04
N ASN A 68 6.54 -16.15 6.25
CA ASN A 68 7.23 -17.19 5.51
C ASN A 68 7.65 -16.74 4.10
N GLY A 69 7.38 -15.48 3.75
CA GLY A 69 7.75 -14.94 2.45
C GLY A 69 6.75 -15.21 1.33
N ASN A 70 5.60 -15.81 1.63
CA ASN A 70 4.58 -16.07 0.63
C ASN A 70 3.80 -14.80 0.31
N SER A 71 3.51 -14.59 -0.97
CA SER A 71 2.68 -13.47 -1.39
C SER A 71 1.24 -13.73 -0.97
N ILE A 72 0.70 -12.88 -0.11
CA ILE A 72 -0.64 -13.04 0.44
C ILE A 72 -1.57 -11.90 0.05
N GLY A 73 -1.06 -10.91 -0.64
CA GLY A 73 -1.92 -9.80 -1.01
C GLY A 73 -1.20 -8.72 -1.77
N VAL A 74 -1.92 -7.64 -1.97
CA VAL A 74 -1.43 -6.51 -2.73
C VAL A 74 -1.91 -5.20 -2.12
N ILE A 75 -1.06 -4.19 -2.20
CA ILE A 75 -1.40 -2.81 -1.86
C ILE A 75 -1.54 -2.05 -3.17
N GLU A 76 -2.61 -1.30 -3.31
CA GLU A 76 -2.82 -0.44 -4.47
C GLU A 76 -3.09 0.98 -3.97
N LEU A 77 -2.20 1.89 -4.28
CA LEU A 77 -2.29 3.29 -3.86
C LEU A 77 -2.47 4.18 -5.07
N THR A 78 -3.52 4.99 -5.07
CA THR A 78 -3.78 5.95 -6.13
C THR A 78 -3.66 7.36 -5.60
N LEU A 79 -2.83 8.14 -6.25
CA LEU A 79 -2.61 9.55 -5.93
C LEU A 79 -2.91 10.40 -7.15
N ARG A 80 -3.38 11.61 -6.90
CA ARG A 80 -3.55 12.61 -7.95
C ARG A 80 -2.39 13.60 -7.87
N ASN A 81 -1.73 13.79 -8.98
CA ASN A 81 -0.65 14.77 -9.07
C ASN A 81 -1.25 16.14 -9.31
N GLU A 82 -1.19 17.02 -8.31
CA GLU A 82 -1.70 18.38 -8.44
C GLU A 82 -0.59 19.34 -8.80
N SER A 83 -0.90 20.26 -9.71
CA SER A 83 0.02 21.31 -10.09
C SER A 83 0.03 22.38 -9.01
N GLU A 84 1.22 22.90 -8.67
CA GLU A 84 1.34 24.01 -7.73
C GLU A 84 0.83 25.33 -8.31
N ASP A 85 0.73 25.40 -9.64
CA ASP A 85 0.26 26.59 -10.32
C ASP A 85 -1.24 26.64 -10.44
N ASP A 86 -1.91 25.65 -9.88
CA ASP A 86 -3.33 25.45 -10.07
C ASP A 86 -4.18 26.42 -9.29
N ASN A 87 -3.60 27.15 -8.43
CA ASN A 87 -4.32 28.14 -7.67
C ASN A 87 -4.52 29.42 -8.44
N GLY A 88 -4.08 29.40 -9.62
CA GLY A 88 -4.08 30.57 -10.51
C GLY A 88 -5.03 31.60 -10.16
#